data_bc53837528b7535f55b562096e8c7c8a
#
_entry.id   bc53837528b7535f55b562096e8c7c8a
#
_cell.length_a   1.000
_cell.length_b   1.000
_cell.length_c   1.000
_cell.angle_alpha   90.00
_cell.angle_beta   90.00
_cell.angle_gamma   90.00
#
_symmetry.space_group_name_H-M   'P 1'
#
loop_
_entity.id
_entity.type
_entity.pdbx_description
1 polymer ?
#
loop_
_entity_poly.entity_id
_entity_poly.type
_entity_poly.pdbx_seq_one_letter_code
_entity_poly.pdbx_strand_id
1 'polypeptide(L)'
;MHIAILTFEGYNELDSLIALGVLNRVKGDDWRVTIATPGAKVTSMNGVVIEQMSTLAEACAADAVIVGSGIATREVVEDPAVMEVLRGLDPARQLIAAQCSGALVLAGLGMLDDIPACTDLTTKPWVVAAGVEVLDQPFYAQGGIATAGGCLASPYLAAWIIARLKGRDAAEDALRYVAPVGEKEEYVERAWRNITPYLPAPAPAPAPAAAPAATEAPALV
;
A
#
# COMPACT_ATOMS: atom_id res chain seq x y z
N MET A 1 4.25 14.17 0.14
CA MET A 1 3.64 12.91 -0.33
C MET A 1 2.32 12.69 0.38
N HIS A 2 1.30 12.26 -0.36
CA HIS A 2 -0.02 11.94 0.18
C HIS A 2 -0.34 10.47 -0.06
N ILE A 3 -0.72 9.76 1.00
CA ILE A 3 -1.18 8.38 0.96
C ILE A 3 -2.64 8.35 1.40
N ALA A 4 -3.53 7.79 0.58
CA ALA A 4 -4.95 7.69 0.88
C ALA A 4 -5.37 6.23 1.10
N ILE A 5 -6.17 6.00 2.13
CA ILE A 5 -6.80 4.70 2.39
C ILE A 5 -8.28 4.84 2.06
N LEU A 6 -8.72 4.23 0.96
CA LEU A 6 -10.13 4.21 0.56
C LEU A 6 -10.90 3.31 1.51
N THR A 7 -11.90 3.88 2.16
CA THR A 7 -12.68 3.20 3.20
C THR A 7 -14.16 3.44 2.94
N PHE A 8 -14.91 2.37 2.78
CA PHE A 8 -16.33 2.40 2.40
C PHE A 8 -17.23 1.97 3.56
N GLU A 9 -18.54 2.13 3.40
CA GLU A 9 -19.51 1.64 4.40
C GLU A 9 -19.30 0.13 4.64
N GLY A 10 -19.43 -0.31 5.89
CA GLY A 10 -19.16 -1.69 6.29
C GLY A 10 -17.67 -2.08 6.27
N TYR A 11 -16.74 -1.13 6.32
CA TYR A 11 -15.31 -1.41 6.25
C TYR A 11 -14.81 -2.32 7.38
N ASN A 12 -13.71 -3.05 7.11
CA ASN A 12 -12.99 -3.83 8.11
C ASN A 12 -11.94 -2.93 8.79
N GLU A 13 -12.09 -2.75 10.10
CA GLU A 13 -11.21 -1.89 10.91
C GLU A 13 -9.75 -2.32 10.83
N LEU A 14 -9.47 -3.63 10.90
CA LEU A 14 -8.11 -4.14 10.89
C LEU A 14 -7.40 -3.78 9.59
N ASP A 15 -8.10 -3.86 8.48
CA ASP A 15 -7.52 -3.63 7.16
C ASP A 15 -7.18 -2.14 6.94
N SER A 16 -8.06 -1.24 7.35
CA SER A 16 -7.85 0.21 7.20
C SER A 16 -6.98 0.80 8.31
N LEU A 17 -7.23 0.46 9.58
CA LEU A 17 -6.60 1.13 10.70
C LEU A 17 -5.19 0.61 11.01
N ILE A 18 -4.88 -0.65 10.74
CA ILE A 18 -3.50 -1.16 10.85
C ILE A 18 -2.62 -0.45 9.80
N ALA A 19 -3.07 -0.37 8.55
CA ALA A 19 -2.34 0.35 7.50
C ALA A 19 -2.15 1.82 7.87
N LEU A 20 -3.21 2.51 8.34
CA LEU A 20 -3.14 3.89 8.83
C LEU A 20 -2.09 4.04 9.95
N GLY A 21 -2.11 3.12 10.93
CA GLY A 21 -1.18 3.14 12.06
C GLY A 21 0.27 2.98 11.65
N VAL A 22 0.57 2.06 10.72
CA VAL A 22 1.93 1.81 10.22
C VAL A 22 2.42 2.99 9.37
N LEU A 23 1.62 3.45 8.41
CA LEU A 23 1.97 4.55 7.51
C LEU A 23 2.27 5.85 8.28
N ASN A 24 1.53 6.13 9.35
CA ASN A 24 1.76 7.31 10.20
C ASN A 24 3.00 7.21 11.11
N ARG A 25 3.79 6.13 11.03
CA ARG A 25 5.11 6.05 11.71
C ARG A 25 6.21 6.76 10.94
N VAL A 26 6.02 6.96 9.64
CA VAL A 26 6.95 7.78 8.84
C VAL A 26 6.91 9.22 9.32
N LYS A 27 8.08 9.78 9.63
CA LYS A 27 8.25 11.16 10.08
C LYS A 27 8.60 12.07 8.90
N GLY A 28 8.12 13.29 8.95
CA GLY A 28 8.43 14.35 7.97
C GLY A 28 7.18 15.14 7.61
N ASP A 29 7.35 16.45 7.44
CA ASP A 29 6.25 17.38 7.11
C ASP A 29 5.69 17.18 5.70
N ASP A 30 6.43 16.47 4.86
CA ASP A 30 6.04 16.11 3.50
C ASP A 30 5.25 14.79 3.40
N TRP A 31 4.91 14.14 4.53
CA TRP A 31 4.20 12.87 4.57
C TRP A 31 2.84 13.01 5.23
N ARG A 32 1.77 12.77 4.48
CA ARG A 32 0.38 12.85 4.94
C ARG A 32 -0.35 11.54 4.62
N VAL A 33 -1.05 10.99 5.60
CA VAL A 33 -1.91 9.81 5.44
C VAL A 33 -3.34 10.19 5.77
N THR A 34 -4.30 9.85 4.91
CA THR A 34 -5.72 10.14 5.12
C THR A 34 -6.57 8.90 4.90
N ILE A 35 -7.71 8.86 5.57
CA ILE A 35 -8.82 7.97 5.20
C ILE A 35 -9.72 8.74 4.25
N ALA A 36 -9.92 8.19 3.06
CA ALA A 36 -10.79 8.75 2.03
C ALA A 36 -12.10 7.96 1.96
N THR A 37 -13.22 8.66 2.02
CA THR A 37 -14.55 8.08 2.06
C THR A 37 -15.46 8.69 0.99
N PRO A 38 -16.49 7.96 0.50
CA PRO A 38 -17.44 8.50 -0.50
C PRO A 38 -18.34 9.59 0.07
N GLY A 39 -18.55 9.64 1.38
CA GLY A 39 -19.40 10.61 2.07
C GLY A 39 -18.72 11.17 3.31
N ALA A 40 -19.40 12.04 4.05
CA ALA A 40 -18.86 12.72 5.23
C ALA A 40 -18.40 11.77 6.36
N LYS A 41 -18.93 10.55 6.39
CA LYS A 41 -18.54 9.50 7.34
C LYS A 41 -18.86 8.12 6.76
N VAL A 42 -18.23 7.10 7.31
CA VAL A 42 -18.53 5.67 7.09
C VAL A 42 -18.54 4.93 8.42
N THR A 43 -19.31 3.86 8.49
CA THR A 43 -19.39 2.98 9.66
C THR A 43 -18.80 1.63 9.32
N SER A 44 -17.98 1.08 10.21
CA SER A 44 -17.38 -0.24 10.00
C SER A 44 -18.37 -1.38 10.20
N MET A 45 -17.93 -2.58 9.84
CA MET A 45 -18.68 -3.82 10.10
C MET A 45 -18.99 -4.07 11.59
N ASN A 46 -18.23 -3.46 12.51
CA ASN A 46 -18.41 -3.59 13.96
C ASN A 46 -18.92 -2.28 14.62
N GLY A 47 -19.35 -1.27 13.85
CA GLY A 47 -19.98 -0.05 14.35
C GLY A 47 -19.03 1.10 14.65
N VAL A 48 -17.76 1.03 14.27
CA VAL A 48 -16.81 2.15 14.41
C VAL A 48 -17.07 3.18 13.32
N VAL A 49 -17.33 4.43 13.72
CA VAL A 49 -17.56 5.53 12.78
C VAL A 49 -16.27 6.29 12.54
N ILE A 50 -15.95 6.53 11.28
CA ILE A 50 -14.85 7.39 10.84
C ILE A 50 -15.41 8.55 10.05
N GLU A 51 -15.00 9.78 10.42
CA GLU A 51 -15.24 10.98 9.62
C GLU A 51 -14.28 11.07 8.44
N GLN A 52 -14.76 11.65 7.34
CA GLN A 52 -13.97 11.85 6.14
C GLN A 52 -12.75 12.75 6.41
N MET A 53 -11.55 12.23 6.11
CA MET A 53 -10.31 13.03 6.13
C MET A 53 -9.95 13.56 4.75
N SER A 54 -10.38 12.87 3.68
CA SER A 54 -10.26 13.29 2.29
C SER A 54 -11.36 12.63 1.45
N THR A 55 -11.64 13.19 0.29
CA THR A 55 -12.58 12.64 -0.69
C THR A 55 -11.95 11.54 -1.54
N LEU A 56 -12.77 10.72 -2.22
CA LEU A 56 -12.28 9.75 -3.20
C LEU A 56 -11.54 10.44 -4.37
N ALA A 57 -12.00 11.62 -4.79
CA ALA A 57 -11.35 12.40 -5.85
C ALA A 57 -9.94 12.88 -5.41
N GLU A 58 -9.78 13.35 -4.19
CA GLU A 58 -8.46 13.70 -3.64
C GLU A 58 -7.56 12.47 -3.51
N ALA A 59 -8.11 11.29 -3.18
CA ALA A 59 -7.36 10.05 -3.16
C ALA A 59 -6.84 9.66 -4.56
N CYS A 60 -7.63 9.89 -5.62
CA CYS A 60 -7.16 9.67 -7.00
C CYS A 60 -5.99 10.56 -7.39
N ALA A 61 -5.73 11.66 -6.67
CA ALA A 61 -4.58 12.53 -6.87
C ALA A 61 -3.39 12.21 -5.92
N ALA A 62 -3.53 11.27 -5.00
CA ALA A 62 -2.49 10.89 -4.03
C ALA A 62 -1.29 10.18 -4.69
N ASP A 63 -0.13 10.18 -4.01
CA ASP A 63 1.07 9.45 -4.45
C ASP A 63 0.92 7.93 -4.27
N ALA A 64 0.12 7.51 -3.31
CA ALA A 64 -0.25 6.11 -3.10
C ALA A 64 -1.69 5.97 -2.57
N VAL A 65 -2.33 4.86 -2.95
CA VAL A 65 -3.68 4.53 -2.52
C VAL A 65 -3.72 3.08 -2.01
N ILE A 66 -4.43 2.87 -0.89
CA ILE A 66 -4.81 1.52 -0.44
C ILE A 66 -6.33 1.42 -0.53
N VAL A 67 -6.84 0.51 -1.32
CA VAL A 67 -8.26 0.15 -1.31
C VAL A 67 -8.50 -0.78 -0.13
N GLY A 68 -9.21 -0.31 0.87
CA GLY A 68 -9.61 -1.08 2.05
C GLY A 68 -10.64 -2.15 1.72
N SER A 69 -10.91 -3.00 2.69
CA SER A 69 -11.90 -4.08 2.59
C SER A 69 -13.14 -3.79 3.42
N GLY A 70 -14.19 -4.58 3.19
CA GLY A 70 -15.41 -4.52 3.99
C GLY A 70 -16.48 -5.48 3.50
N ILE A 71 -17.53 -5.60 4.30
CA ILE A 71 -18.67 -6.50 3.98
C ILE A 71 -19.49 -6.00 2.80
N ALA A 72 -19.44 -4.69 2.50
CA ALA A 72 -20.17 -4.06 1.40
C ALA A 72 -19.31 -3.86 0.13
N THR A 73 -18.17 -4.57 -0.02
CA THR A 73 -17.28 -4.38 -1.17
C THR A 73 -17.94 -4.72 -2.50
N ARG A 74 -18.89 -5.67 -2.54
CA ARG A 74 -19.62 -6.01 -3.76
C ARG A 74 -20.54 -4.87 -4.20
N GLU A 75 -21.22 -4.25 -3.26
CA GLU A 75 -22.07 -3.07 -3.49
C GLU A 75 -21.23 -1.89 -3.98
N VAL A 76 -20.00 -1.74 -3.46
CA VAL A 76 -19.04 -0.72 -3.95
C VAL A 76 -18.71 -0.94 -5.43
N VAL A 77 -18.43 -2.18 -5.84
CA VAL A 77 -18.12 -2.51 -7.24
C VAL A 77 -19.35 -2.32 -8.15
N GLU A 78 -20.54 -2.50 -7.62
CA GLU A 78 -21.80 -2.30 -8.34
C GLU A 78 -22.27 -0.83 -8.34
N ASP A 79 -21.65 0.05 -7.55
CA ASP A 79 -21.97 1.50 -7.53
C ASP A 79 -21.25 2.24 -8.67
N PRO A 80 -21.99 2.66 -9.72
CA PRO A 80 -21.40 3.33 -10.87
C PRO A 80 -20.81 4.70 -10.51
N ALA A 81 -21.34 5.39 -9.50
CA ALA A 81 -20.83 6.70 -9.11
C ALA A 81 -19.48 6.60 -8.40
N VAL A 82 -19.32 5.61 -7.52
CA VAL A 82 -18.04 5.33 -6.86
C VAL A 82 -17.01 4.85 -7.88
N MET A 83 -17.37 3.87 -8.72
CA MET A 83 -16.44 3.30 -9.71
C MET A 83 -16.00 4.32 -10.75
N GLU A 84 -16.88 5.26 -11.14
CA GLU A 84 -16.50 6.36 -12.05
C GLU A 84 -15.41 7.25 -11.46
N VAL A 85 -15.51 7.61 -10.18
CA VAL A 85 -14.44 8.37 -9.50
C VAL A 85 -13.16 7.55 -9.45
N LEU A 86 -13.23 6.25 -9.10
CA LEU A 86 -12.07 5.38 -8.95
C LEU A 86 -11.35 5.08 -10.27
N ARG A 87 -11.99 5.26 -11.44
CA ARG A 87 -11.30 5.23 -12.75
C ARG A 87 -10.25 6.32 -12.90
N GLY A 88 -10.25 7.33 -12.02
CA GLY A 88 -9.19 8.33 -11.93
C GLY A 88 -7.88 7.81 -11.30
N LEU A 89 -7.85 6.60 -10.77
CA LEU A 89 -6.62 5.94 -10.31
C LEU A 89 -5.72 5.58 -11.50
N ASP A 90 -4.42 5.88 -11.40
CA ASP A 90 -3.46 5.66 -12.46
C ASP A 90 -2.19 4.96 -11.94
N PRO A 91 -2.02 3.66 -12.20
CA PRO A 91 -0.85 2.91 -11.74
C PRO A 91 0.48 3.33 -12.41
N ALA A 92 0.44 4.12 -13.47
CA ALA A 92 1.65 4.70 -14.06
C ALA A 92 2.18 5.90 -13.24
N ARG A 93 1.32 6.54 -12.47
CA ARG A 93 1.63 7.75 -11.70
C ARG A 93 1.74 7.51 -10.20
N GLN A 94 0.97 6.57 -9.65
CA GLN A 94 0.84 6.34 -8.21
C GLN A 94 0.97 4.85 -7.85
N LEU A 95 1.30 4.56 -6.60
CA LEU A 95 1.20 3.20 -6.09
C LEU A 95 -0.26 2.89 -5.74
N ILE A 96 -0.76 1.76 -6.21
CA ILE A 96 -2.14 1.33 -5.93
C ILE A 96 -2.08 -0.03 -5.23
N ALA A 97 -2.63 -0.09 -4.04
CA ALA A 97 -2.66 -1.30 -3.25
C ALA A 97 -4.10 -1.67 -2.88
N ALA A 98 -4.36 -2.96 -2.65
CA ALA A 98 -5.64 -3.41 -2.15
C ALA A 98 -5.47 -4.45 -1.04
N GLN A 99 -6.30 -4.33 -0.01
CA GLN A 99 -6.33 -5.24 1.12
C GLN A 99 -7.59 -6.12 1.04
N CYS A 100 -7.42 -7.43 1.22
CA CYS A 100 -8.54 -8.39 1.26
C CYS A 100 -9.56 -8.19 0.12
N SER A 101 -10.82 -7.91 0.43
CA SER A 101 -11.87 -7.70 -0.56
C SER A 101 -11.65 -6.45 -1.44
N GLY A 102 -10.78 -5.52 -1.07
CA GLY A 102 -10.38 -4.40 -1.93
C GLY A 102 -9.80 -4.84 -3.28
N ALA A 103 -9.25 -6.07 -3.36
CA ALA A 103 -8.80 -6.65 -4.63
C ALA A 103 -9.94 -6.79 -5.66
N LEU A 104 -11.18 -7.00 -5.22
CA LEU A 104 -12.35 -7.07 -6.09
C LEU A 104 -12.63 -5.69 -6.75
N VAL A 105 -12.37 -4.60 -6.05
CA VAL A 105 -12.50 -3.24 -6.61
C VAL A 105 -11.47 -3.04 -7.73
N LEU A 106 -10.20 -3.44 -7.50
CA LEU A 106 -9.17 -3.36 -8.54
C LEU A 106 -9.50 -4.24 -9.75
N ALA A 107 -10.04 -5.44 -9.53
CA ALA A 107 -10.51 -6.30 -10.61
C ALA A 107 -11.65 -5.63 -11.41
N GLY A 108 -12.62 -5.02 -10.73
CA GLY A 108 -13.71 -4.27 -11.36
C GLY A 108 -13.26 -3.04 -12.16
N LEU A 109 -12.08 -2.50 -11.85
CA LEU A 109 -11.43 -1.41 -12.60
C LEU A 109 -10.55 -1.91 -13.76
N GLY A 110 -10.41 -3.23 -13.95
CA GLY A 110 -9.53 -3.83 -14.97
C GLY A 110 -8.03 -3.73 -14.63
N MET A 111 -7.69 -3.37 -13.39
CA MET A 111 -6.29 -3.18 -12.97
C MET A 111 -5.56 -4.49 -12.69
N LEU A 112 -6.27 -5.62 -12.66
CA LEU A 112 -5.72 -6.94 -12.37
C LEU A 112 -5.85 -7.92 -13.57
N ASP A 113 -6.14 -7.44 -14.77
CA ASP A 113 -6.39 -8.29 -15.94
C ASP A 113 -5.21 -9.24 -16.25
N ASP A 114 -3.95 -8.78 -16.06
CA ASP A 114 -2.73 -9.56 -16.27
C ASP A 114 -1.86 -9.65 -15.00
N ILE A 115 -2.44 -9.36 -13.82
CA ILE A 115 -1.73 -9.32 -12.55
C ILE A 115 -2.40 -10.27 -11.56
N PRO A 116 -1.71 -11.33 -11.09
CA PRO A 116 -2.21 -12.17 -10.02
C PRO A 116 -2.46 -11.37 -8.74
N ALA A 117 -3.42 -11.79 -7.92
CA ALA A 117 -3.80 -11.07 -6.71
C ALA A 117 -3.81 -11.97 -5.46
N CYS A 118 -3.59 -11.33 -4.31
CA CYS A 118 -3.89 -11.88 -3.00
C CYS A 118 -5.19 -11.27 -2.48
N THR A 119 -6.04 -12.06 -1.86
CA THR A 119 -7.29 -11.64 -1.23
C THR A 119 -7.62 -12.55 -0.06
N ASP A 120 -8.68 -12.26 0.69
CA ASP A 120 -9.18 -13.15 1.72
C ASP A 120 -9.97 -14.35 1.13
N LEU A 121 -10.15 -15.39 1.95
CA LEU A 121 -10.80 -16.63 1.51
C LEU A 121 -12.28 -16.43 1.14
N THR A 122 -12.96 -15.46 1.75
CA THR A 122 -14.38 -15.17 1.48
C THR A 122 -14.54 -14.50 0.12
N THR A 123 -13.64 -13.57 -0.21
CA THR A 123 -13.67 -12.79 -1.46
C THR A 123 -13.07 -13.55 -2.64
N LYS A 124 -12.19 -14.52 -2.39
CA LYS A 124 -11.51 -15.31 -3.44
C LYS A 124 -12.42 -15.78 -4.58
N PRO A 125 -13.62 -16.39 -4.32
CA PRO A 125 -14.48 -16.84 -5.41
C PRO A 125 -14.93 -15.72 -6.34
N TRP A 126 -15.11 -14.50 -5.83
CA TRP A 126 -15.56 -13.35 -6.63
C TRP A 126 -14.42 -12.76 -7.48
N VAL A 127 -13.21 -12.70 -6.92
CA VAL A 127 -12.02 -12.26 -7.64
C VAL A 127 -11.68 -13.25 -8.77
N VAL A 128 -11.78 -14.56 -8.50
CA VAL A 128 -11.64 -15.60 -9.54
C VAL A 128 -12.70 -15.47 -10.62
N ALA A 129 -13.96 -15.22 -10.23
CA ALA A 129 -15.07 -15.03 -11.18
C ALA A 129 -14.88 -13.77 -12.05
N ALA A 130 -14.14 -12.78 -11.57
CA ALA A 130 -13.73 -11.62 -12.33
C ALA A 130 -12.54 -11.91 -13.30
N GLY A 131 -12.04 -13.15 -13.37
CA GLY A 131 -10.98 -13.56 -14.29
C GLY A 131 -9.56 -13.44 -13.74
N VAL A 132 -9.40 -13.07 -12.47
CA VAL A 132 -8.09 -12.85 -11.84
C VAL A 132 -7.56 -14.14 -11.21
N GLU A 133 -6.28 -14.47 -11.45
CA GLU A 133 -5.58 -15.53 -10.72
C GLU A 133 -5.37 -15.13 -9.26
N VAL A 134 -5.86 -15.95 -8.31
CA VAL A 134 -5.70 -15.69 -6.87
C VAL A 134 -4.67 -16.63 -6.28
N LEU A 135 -3.59 -16.03 -5.78
CA LEU A 135 -2.45 -16.71 -5.17
C LEU A 135 -2.72 -17.11 -3.71
N ASP A 136 -2.12 -18.21 -3.28
CA ASP A 136 -2.15 -18.66 -1.88
C ASP A 136 -0.92 -18.14 -1.13
N GLN A 137 -0.87 -16.82 -0.97
CA GLN A 137 0.20 -16.12 -0.24
C GLN A 137 -0.32 -14.79 0.33
N PRO A 138 0.35 -14.21 1.34
CA PRO A 138 -0.17 -13.05 2.04
C PRO A 138 -0.02 -11.73 1.28
N PHE A 139 0.90 -11.66 0.30
CA PHE A 139 1.22 -10.43 -0.42
C PHE A 139 1.76 -10.73 -1.82
N TYR A 140 1.35 -9.92 -2.79
CA TYR A 140 1.90 -9.91 -4.13
C TYR A 140 1.94 -8.48 -4.68
N ALA A 141 2.96 -8.15 -5.47
CA ALA A 141 2.99 -6.89 -6.19
C ALA A 141 3.65 -7.02 -7.57
N GLN A 142 3.17 -6.24 -8.52
CA GLN A 142 3.75 -6.12 -9.86
C GLN A 142 3.67 -4.66 -10.32
N GLY A 143 4.81 -4.08 -10.67
CA GLY A 143 4.88 -2.67 -11.08
C GLY A 143 4.48 -1.71 -9.94
N GLY A 144 3.42 -0.94 -10.16
CA GLY A 144 2.83 -0.02 -9.20
C GLY A 144 1.64 -0.58 -8.43
N ILE A 145 1.24 -1.83 -8.66
CA ILE A 145 0.06 -2.46 -8.06
C ILE A 145 0.48 -3.52 -7.04
N ALA A 146 -0.18 -3.55 -5.88
CA ALA A 146 0.02 -4.56 -4.85
C ALA A 146 -1.31 -5.03 -4.26
N THR A 147 -1.36 -6.29 -3.83
CA THR A 147 -2.52 -6.87 -3.13
C THR A 147 -2.07 -7.69 -1.93
N ALA A 148 -2.87 -7.70 -0.87
CA ALA A 148 -2.62 -8.53 0.29
C ALA A 148 -3.89 -9.24 0.75
N GLY A 149 -3.74 -10.48 1.23
CA GLY A 149 -4.83 -11.32 1.73
C GLY A 149 -4.67 -11.65 3.21
N GLY A 150 -5.78 -11.50 3.96
CA GLY A 150 -5.82 -11.63 5.41
C GLY A 150 -5.48 -10.32 6.13
N CYS A 151 -6.31 -9.95 7.12
CA CYS A 151 -6.23 -8.63 7.77
C CYS A 151 -4.84 -8.30 8.33
N LEU A 152 -4.13 -9.29 8.88
CA LEU A 152 -2.79 -9.10 9.44
C LEU A 152 -1.69 -8.99 8.37
N ALA A 153 -2.03 -9.01 7.08
CA ALA A 153 -1.13 -8.68 5.99
C ALA A 153 -1.11 -7.17 5.66
N SER A 154 -2.01 -6.36 6.25
CA SER A 154 -2.00 -4.89 6.09
C SER A 154 -0.63 -4.25 6.34
N PRO A 155 0.19 -4.68 7.32
CA PRO A 155 1.55 -4.16 7.49
C PRO A 155 2.44 -4.36 6.27
N TYR A 156 2.22 -5.41 5.46
CA TYR A 156 3.04 -5.65 4.27
C TYR A 156 2.74 -4.62 3.18
N LEU A 157 1.46 -4.28 2.95
CA LEU A 157 1.10 -3.19 2.03
C LEU A 157 1.68 -1.85 2.48
N ALA A 158 1.51 -1.51 3.75
CA ALA A 158 2.04 -0.27 4.32
C ALA A 158 3.57 -0.21 4.21
N ALA A 159 4.28 -1.28 4.56
CA ALA A 159 5.73 -1.37 4.46
C ALA A 159 6.23 -1.30 3.01
N TRP A 160 5.53 -1.94 2.07
CA TRP A 160 5.85 -1.86 0.65
C TRP A 160 5.73 -0.43 0.12
N ILE A 161 4.65 0.28 0.46
CA ILE A 161 4.45 1.69 0.09
C ILE A 161 5.56 2.57 0.68
N ILE A 162 5.86 2.40 1.98
CA ILE A 162 6.92 3.18 2.63
C ILE A 162 8.27 2.89 1.97
N ALA A 163 8.60 1.61 1.72
CA ALA A 163 9.86 1.22 1.09
C ALA A 163 10.00 1.81 -0.32
N ARG A 164 8.91 1.88 -1.10
CA ARG A 164 8.87 2.44 -2.45
C ARG A 164 9.03 3.98 -2.46
N LEU A 165 8.49 4.67 -1.45
CA LEU A 165 8.42 6.14 -1.41
C LEU A 165 9.50 6.79 -0.53
N LYS A 166 9.92 6.13 0.54
CA LYS A 166 10.85 6.65 1.56
C LYS A 166 12.05 5.75 1.84
N GLY A 167 12.10 4.56 1.20
CA GLY A 167 13.19 3.62 1.34
C GLY A 167 13.02 2.60 2.46
N ARG A 168 13.96 1.66 2.49
CA ARG A 168 13.93 0.48 3.37
C ARG A 168 13.94 0.86 4.84
N ASP A 169 14.85 1.74 5.26
CA ASP A 169 15.05 2.07 6.67
C ASP A 169 13.79 2.66 7.30
N ALA A 170 13.08 3.56 6.57
CA ALA A 170 11.82 4.11 7.04
C ALA A 170 10.72 3.03 7.20
N ALA A 171 10.69 2.04 6.31
CA ALA A 171 9.75 0.94 6.43
C ALA A 171 10.09 0.01 7.61
N GLU A 172 11.38 -0.26 7.85
CA GLU A 172 11.82 -1.05 9.02
C GLU A 172 11.47 -0.35 10.33
N ASP A 173 11.75 0.95 10.45
CA ASP A 173 11.41 1.74 11.63
C ASP A 173 9.90 1.71 11.92
N ALA A 174 9.07 1.86 10.88
CA ALA A 174 7.62 1.79 11.01
C ALA A 174 7.15 0.41 11.48
N LEU A 175 7.69 -0.67 10.92
CA LEU A 175 7.38 -2.05 11.32
C LEU A 175 7.86 -2.34 12.75
N ARG A 176 9.08 -1.94 13.13
CA ARG A 176 9.61 -2.11 14.49
C ARG A 176 8.75 -1.42 15.55
N TYR A 177 8.17 -0.26 15.20
CA TYR A 177 7.30 0.46 16.13
C TYR A 177 6.05 -0.34 16.48
N VAL A 178 5.40 -0.95 15.48
CA VAL A 178 4.12 -1.65 15.67
C VAL A 178 4.29 -3.11 16.08
N ALA A 179 5.46 -3.68 15.90
CA ALA A 179 5.75 -5.08 16.21
C ALA A 179 5.65 -5.39 17.71
N PRO A 180 5.19 -6.59 18.09
CA PRO A 180 5.13 -7.02 19.48
C PRO A 180 6.48 -6.92 20.18
N VAL A 181 6.47 -6.54 21.46
CA VAL A 181 7.69 -6.50 22.29
C VAL A 181 8.25 -7.91 22.43
N GLY A 182 9.54 -8.05 22.15
CA GLY A 182 10.23 -9.36 22.17
C GLY A 182 10.24 -10.10 20.83
N GLU A 183 9.43 -9.67 19.83
CA GLU A 183 9.31 -10.32 18.53
C GLU A 183 9.67 -9.39 17.35
N LYS A 184 10.23 -8.23 17.64
CA LYS A 184 10.42 -7.15 16.64
C LYS A 184 11.25 -7.60 15.44
N GLU A 185 12.35 -8.28 15.67
CA GLU A 185 13.25 -8.71 14.60
C GLU A 185 12.56 -9.73 13.69
N GLU A 186 11.94 -10.75 14.29
CA GLU A 186 11.20 -11.77 13.54
C GLU A 186 10.05 -11.17 12.73
N TYR A 187 9.33 -10.21 13.32
CA TYR A 187 8.24 -9.52 12.66
C TYR A 187 8.72 -8.74 11.42
N VAL A 188 9.81 -8.00 11.55
CA VAL A 188 10.43 -7.25 10.45
C VAL A 188 10.97 -8.20 9.39
N GLU A 189 11.71 -9.25 9.78
CA GLU A 189 12.22 -10.25 8.84
C GLU A 189 11.10 -10.95 8.06
N ARG A 190 10.00 -11.30 8.73
CA ARG A 190 8.83 -11.90 8.08
C ARG A 190 8.21 -10.95 7.06
N ALA A 191 8.08 -9.65 7.39
CA ALA A 191 7.59 -8.66 6.44
C ALA A 191 8.51 -8.57 5.21
N TRP A 192 9.82 -8.50 5.42
CA TRP A 192 10.79 -8.44 4.31
C TRP A 192 10.78 -9.69 3.43
N ARG A 193 10.64 -10.88 3.97
CA ARG A 193 10.50 -12.11 3.15
C ARG A 193 9.32 -12.02 2.18
N ASN A 194 8.23 -11.38 2.60
CA ASN A 194 7.03 -11.23 1.77
C ASN A 194 7.12 -10.11 0.73
N ILE A 195 7.80 -8.99 1.03
CA ILE A 195 7.78 -7.80 0.16
C ILE A 195 9.02 -7.64 -0.70
N THR A 196 10.20 -8.12 -0.26
CA THR A 196 11.47 -7.94 -0.99
C THR A 196 11.43 -8.43 -2.44
N PRO A 197 10.82 -9.58 -2.78
CA PRO A 197 10.75 -10.06 -4.15
C PRO A 197 10.07 -9.07 -5.13
N TYR A 198 9.29 -8.14 -4.59
CA TYR A 198 8.45 -7.20 -5.36
C TYR A 198 8.92 -5.75 -5.24
N LEU A 199 10.08 -5.52 -4.63
CA LEU A 199 10.70 -4.21 -4.62
C LEU A 199 11.62 -4.04 -5.85
N PRO A 200 11.78 -2.81 -6.37
CA PRO A 200 12.78 -2.54 -7.39
C PRO A 200 14.17 -2.95 -6.91
N ALA A 201 15.02 -3.42 -7.82
CA ALA A 201 16.42 -3.63 -7.49
C ALA A 201 17.03 -2.34 -6.91
N PRO A 202 17.88 -2.42 -5.86
CA PRO A 202 18.54 -1.24 -5.33
C PRO A 202 19.32 -0.55 -6.46
N ALA A 203 19.23 0.79 -6.50
CA ALA A 203 20.02 1.56 -7.45
C ALA A 203 21.52 1.20 -7.26
N PRO A 204 22.29 1.05 -8.35
CA PRO A 204 23.72 0.80 -8.23
C PRO A 204 24.36 1.89 -7.38
N ALA A 205 25.22 1.48 -6.44
CA ALA A 205 25.94 2.41 -5.60
C ALA A 205 26.66 3.46 -6.47
N PRO A 206 26.62 4.74 -6.13
CA PRO A 206 27.37 5.75 -6.88
C PRO A 206 28.83 5.31 -6.96
N ALA A 207 29.38 5.37 -8.18
CA ALA A 207 30.80 5.05 -8.39
C ALA A 207 31.66 5.88 -7.40
N PRO A 208 32.68 5.29 -6.76
CA PRO A 208 33.52 6.03 -5.85
C PRO A 208 34.05 7.27 -6.57
N ALA A 209 33.92 8.45 -5.95
CA ALA A 209 34.41 9.69 -6.50
C ALA A 209 35.91 9.51 -6.82
N ALA A 210 36.31 9.81 -8.07
CA ALA A 210 37.70 9.74 -8.47
C ALA A 210 38.54 10.57 -7.46
N ALA A 211 39.54 9.92 -6.89
CA ALA A 211 40.47 10.60 -5.98
C ALA A 211 41.07 11.81 -6.71
N PRO A 212 41.19 12.98 -6.04
CA PRO A 212 41.79 14.14 -6.66
C PRO A 212 43.23 13.80 -7.10
N ALA A 213 43.52 14.09 -8.35
CA ALA A 213 44.86 13.90 -8.90
C ALA A 213 45.89 14.61 -7.99
N ALA A 214 46.90 13.88 -7.54
CA ALA A 214 47.95 14.43 -6.76
C ALA A 214 48.62 15.56 -7.57
N THR A 215 48.54 16.79 -7.06
CA THR A 215 49.23 17.92 -7.61
C THR A 215 50.73 17.73 -7.31
N GLU A 216 51.53 17.45 -8.31
CA GLU A 216 52.97 17.47 -8.20
C GLU A 216 53.44 18.89 -7.75
N ALA A 217 54.16 18.94 -6.63
CA ALA A 217 54.78 20.17 -6.17
C ALA A 217 55.93 20.57 -7.13
N PRO A 218 56.06 21.84 -7.50
CA PRO A 218 57.17 22.28 -8.33
C PRO A 218 58.49 22.10 -7.60
N ALA A 219 59.47 21.49 -8.28
CA ALA A 219 60.85 21.38 -7.81
C ALA A 219 61.48 22.77 -7.67
N LEU A 220 61.98 23.10 -6.48
CA LEU A 220 62.81 24.27 -6.24
C LEU A 220 64.22 24.06 -6.85
N VAL A 221 64.59 24.93 -7.76
CA VAL A 221 65.96 25.13 -8.22
C VAL A 221 66.61 26.21 -7.39
#